data_fc4e5320c191277a08c881eac9c97c3e
#
_entry.id   fc4e5320c191277a08c881eac9c97c3e
#
_cell.length_a   1.000
_cell.length_b   1.000
_cell.length_c   1.000
_cell.angle_alpha   90.00
_cell.angle_beta   90.00
_cell.angle_gamma   90.00
#
_symmetry.space_group_name_H-M   'P 1'
#
loop_
_entity.id
_entity.type
_entity.pdbx_description
1 polymer ?
#
loop_
_entity_poly.entity_id
_entity_poly.type
_entity_poly.pdbx_seq_one_letter_code
_entity_poly.pdbx_strand_id
1 'polypeptide(L)' 'MIRVLMVDDEPLVRHGVAAGMDWASLGCEVVGEAQSGEEGLALARRLKPDLIITDIRMPKMDGITMMNMLRE' A
#
# COMPACT_ATOMS: atom_id res chain seq x y z
N MET A 1 -0.69 -10.11 13.65
CA MET A 1 -0.58 -8.68 13.31
C MET A 1 -1.37 -8.34 12.07
N ILE A 2 -1.88 -7.14 12.02
CA ILE A 2 -2.53 -6.62 10.81
C ILE A 2 -1.45 -6.38 9.74
N ARG A 3 -1.60 -7.01 8.59
CA ARG A 3 -0.64 -6.92 7.49
C ARG A 3 -0.99 -5.75 6.60
N VAL A 4 -0.06 -4.82 6.43
CA VAL A 4 -0.28 -3.55 5.74
C VAL A 4 0.53 -3.49 4.45
N LEU A 5 -0.13 -3.13 3.35
CA LEU A 5 0.52 -2.77 2.10
C LEU A 5 0.46 -1.26 1.92
N MET A 6 1.60 -0.65 1.62
CA MET A 6 1.67 0.78 1.33
C MET A 6 1.87 1.02 -0.15
N VAL A 7 1.05 1.90 -0.72
CA VAL A 7 1.10 2.25 -2.14
C VAL A 7 1.21 3.76 -2.28
N ASP A 8 2.33 4.23 -2.83
CA ASP A 8 2.58 5.66 -3.06
C ASP A 8 3.66 5.79 -4.12
N ASP A 9 3.44 6.65 -5.10
CA ASP A 9 4.40 6.87 -6.18
C ASP A 9 5.60 7.74 -5.76
N GLU A 10 5.55 8.35 -4.58
CA GLU A 10 6.67 9.13 -4.04
C GLU A 10 7.48 8.30 -3.04
N PRO A 11 8.68 7.85 -3.43
CA PRO A 11 9.46 6.94 -2.58
C PRO A 11 9.85 7.55 -1.22
N LEU A 12 10.16 8.84 -1.18
CA LEU A 12 10.55 9.50 0.08
C LEU A 12 9.39 9.53 1.08
N VAL A 13 8.18 9.83 0.60
CA VAL A 13 6.97 9.83 1.44
C VAL A 13 6.67 8.41 1.89
N ARG A 14 6.66 7.46 0.97
CA ARG A 14 6.35 6.06 1.25
C ARG A 14 7.32 5.46 2.26
N HIS A 15 8.63 5.60 2.03
CA HIS A 15 9.64 5.07 2.94
C HIS A 15 9.63 5.80 4.27
N GLY A 16 9.37 7.10 4.28
CA GLY A 16 9.27 7.89 5.50
C GLY A 16 8.14 7.42 6.39
N VAL A 17 6.97 7.15 5.84
CA VAL A 17 5.83 6.66 6.61
C VAL A 17 6.07 5.20 7.05
N ALA A 18 6.58 4.35 6.16
CA ALA A 18 6.83 2.95 6.48
C ALA A 18 7.89 2.79 7.60
N ALA A 19 8.91 3.64 7.62
CA ALA A 19 9.98 3.57 8.61
C ALA A 19 9.72 4.44 9.84
N GLY A 20 8.92 5.50 9.70
CA GLY A 20 8.74 6.51 10.75
C GLY A 20 7.67 6.20 11.78
N MET A 21 6.79 5.26 11.51
CA MET A 21 5.73 4.89 12.45
C MET A 21 6.08 3.60 13.19
N ASP A 22 5.71 3.53 14.45
CA ASP A 22 5.84 2.31 15.24
C ASP A 22 4.64 1.40 14.96
N TRP A 23 4.69 0.72 13.82
CA TRP A 23 3.62 -0.16 13.37
C TRP A 23 3.35 -1.30 14.36
N ALA A 24 4.41 -1.83 14.97
CA ALA A 24 4.28 -2.92 15.92
C ALA A 24 3.43 -2.55 17.14
N SER A 25 3.58 -1.32 17.66
CA SER A 25 2.76 -0.85 18.76
C SER A 25 1.30 -0.68 18.40
N LEU A 26 1.00 -0.55 17.10
CA LEU A 26 -0.37 -0.47 16.59
C LEU A 26 -0.93 -1.87 16.23
N GLY A 27 -0.19 -2.92 16.47
CA GLY A 27 -0.60 -4.28 16.09
C GLY A 27 -0.48 -4.54 14.60
N CYS A 28 0.37 -3.79 13.89
CA CYS A 28 0.52 -3.84 12.44
C CYS A 28 1.94 -4.17 12.02
N GLU A 29 2.07 -4.70 10.79
CA GLU A 29 3.37 -4.82 10.13
C GLU A 29 3.23 -4.44 8.66
N VAL A 30 4.20 -3.70 8.13
CA VAL A 30 4.24 -3.36 6.71
C VAL A 30 4.85 -4.54 5.96
N VAL A 31 4.03 -5.23 5.16
CA VAL A 31 4.47 -6.43 4.44
C VAL A 31 4.92 -6.14 3.02
N GLY A 32 4.66 -4.95 2.51
CA GLY A 32 5.10 -4.56 1.18
C GLY A 32 4.90 -3.08 0.93
N GLU A 33 5.63 -2.59 -0.07
CA GLU A 33 5.52 -1.22 -0.57
C GLU A 33 5.44 -1.27 -2.09
N ALA A 34 4.53 -0.49 -2.66
CA ALA A 34 4.36 -0.37 -4.08
C ALA A 34 4.47 1.09 -4.51
N GLN A 35 5.04 1.33 -5.68
CA GLN A 35 5.26 2.68 -6.20
C GLN A 35 4.24 3.11 -7.25
N SER A 36 3.28 2.26 -7.55
CA SER A 36 2.22 2.55 -8.51
C SER A 36 0.97 1.74 -8.18
N GLY A 37 -0.16 2.15 -8.73
CA GLY A 37 -1.40 1.39 -8.58
C GLY A 37 -1.31 0.00 -9.18
N GLU A 38 -0.61 -0.14 -10.30
CA GLU A 38 -0.41 -1.44 -10.96
C GLU A 38 0.41 -2.38 -10.11
N GLU A 39 1.52 -1.91 -9.55
CA GLU A 39 2.35 -2.70 -8.64
C GLU A 39 1.59 -3.01 -7.35
N GLY A 40 0.83 -2.02 -6.83
CA GLY A 40 -0.01 -2.21 -5.66
C GLY A 40 -1.05 -3.30 -5.86
N LEU A 41 -1.68 -3.33 -7.02
CA LEU A 41 -2.66 -4.35 -7.38
C LEU A 41 -2.01 -5.75 -7.42
N ALA A 42 -0.85 -5.86 -8.06
CA ALA A 42 -0.12 -7.14 -8.14
C ALA A 42 0.31 -7.63 -6.77
N LEU A 43 0.86 -6.74 -5.94
CA LEU A 43 1.29 -7.09 -4.58
C LEU A 43 0.12 -7.43 -3.67
N ALA A 44 -0.99 -6.71 -3.79
CA ALA A 44 -2.18 -6.99 -3.00
C ALA A 44 -2.74 -8.39 -3.30
N ARG A 45 -2.74 -8.77 -4.57
CA ARG A 45 -3.21 -10.11 -4.97
C ARG A 45 -2.28 -11.21 -4.47
N ARG A 46 -0.98 -10.95 -4.43
CA ARG A 46 0.03 -11.92 -3.98
C ARG A 46 0.12 -12.01 -2.47
N LEU A 47 0.17 -10.86 -1.79
CA LEU A 47 0.41 -10.78 -0.35
C LEU A 47 -0.86 -10.88 0.47
N LYS A 48 -2.00 -10.54 -0.11
CA LYS A 48 -3.32 -10.54 0.55
C LYS A 48 -3.29 -9.78 1.88
N PRO A 49 -2.93 -8.48 1.84
CA PRO A 49 -2.86 -7.69 3.06
C PRO A 49 -4.24 -7.49 3.69
N ASP A 50 -4.25 -7.22 4.98
CA ASP A 50 -5.48 -6.89 5.71
C ASP A 50 -5.87 -5.42 5.51
N LEU A 51 -4.87 -4.56 5.27
CA LEU A 51 -5.05 -3.13 5.14
C LEU A 51 -4.16 -2.60 4.02
N ILE A 52 -4.71 -1.72 3.20
CA ILE A 52 -3.96 -1.00 2.16
C ILE A 52 -4.02 0.49 2.45
N ILE A 53 -2.87 1.11 2.59
CA ILE A 53 -2.73 2.56 2.70
C ILE A 53 -2.21 3.05 1.36
N THR A 54 -2.99 3.85 0.66
CA THR A 54 -2.66 4.28 -0.70
C THR A 54 -2.86 5.76 -0.89
N ASP A 55 -1.99 6.37 -1.71
CA ASP A 55 -2.25 7.68 -2.26
C ASP A 55 -3.36 7.55 -3.32
N ILE A 56 -4.23 8.54 -3.40
CA ILE A 56 -5.31 8.56 -4.37
C ILE A 56 -4.77 8.97 -5.74
N ARG A 57 -3.89 9.97 -5.78
CA ARG A 57 -3.37 10.54 -7.02
C ARG A 57 -2.06 9.88 -7.43
N MET A 58 -2.15 8.94 -8.34
CA MET A 58 -0.99 8.27 -8.92
C MET A 58 -1.13 8.24 -10.45
N PRO A 59 -0.01 8.33 -11.19
CA PRO A 59 -0.07 8.20 -12.65
C PRO A 59 -0.66 6.85 -13.08
N LYS A 60 -1.34 6.86 -14.21
CA LYS A 60 -1.94 5.69 -14.88
C LYS A 60 -3.09 5.05 -14.09
N MET A 61 -2.83 4.54 -12.91
CA MET A 61 -3.85 3.90 -12.09
C MET A 61 -3.83 4.54 -10.70
N ASP A 62 -4.86 5.31 -10.37
CA ASP A 62 -4.98 5.93 -9.06
C ASP A 62 -5.43 4.92 -7.99
N GLY A 63 -5.41 5.35 -6.72
CA GLY A 63 -5.75 4.48 -5.61
C GLY A 63 -7.19 3.99 -5.64
N ILE A 64 -8.12 4.81 -6.10
CA ILE A 64 -9.53 4.43 -6.20
C ILE A 64 -9.74 3.36 -7.26
N THR A 65 -9.13 3.54 -8.43
CA THR A 65 -9.19 2.54 -9.51
C THR A 65 -8.57 1.22 -9.07
N MET A 66 -7.41 1.28 -8.41
CA MET A 66 -6.74 0.09 -7.87
C MET A 66 -7.65 -0.67 -6.91
N MET A 67 -8.29 0.02 -5.96
CA MET A 67 -9.17 -0.61 -4.99
C MET A 67 -10.41 -1.22 -5.65
N ASN A 68 -10.95 -0.57 -6.66
CA ASN A 68 -12.09 -1.11 -7.41
C ASN A 68 -11.71 -2.40 -8.14
N MET A 69 -10.51 -2.46 -8.71
CA MET A 69 -10.03 -3.66 -9.39
C MET A 69 -9.79 -4.82 -8.41
N LEU A 70 -9.38 -4.52 -7.19
CA LEU A 70 -9.19 -5.55 -6.16
C LEU A 70 -10.51 -6.20 -5.72
N ARG A 71 -11.61 -5.51 -5.88
CA ARG A 71 -12.93 -6.03 -5.53
C ARG A 71 -13.54 -6.97 -6.56
N GLU A 72 -12.98 -7.02 -7.75
CA GLU A 72 -13.49 -7.87 -8.84
C GLU A 72 -13.18 -9.36 -8.65
#